data_fe2d9c17ca64e312f88051309f49094f
#
_entry.id   fe2d9c17ca64e312f88051309f49094f
#
_cell.length_a   1.000
_cell.length_b   1.000
_cell.length_c   1.000
_cell.angle_alpha   90.00
_cell.angle_beta   90.00
_cell.angle_gamma   90.00
#
_symmetry.space_group_name_H-M   'P 1'
#
loop_
_entity.id
_entity.type
_entity.pdbx_description
1 polymer ?
#
loop_
_entity_poly.entity_id
_entity_poly.type
_entity_poly.pdbx_seq_one_letter_code
_entity_poly.pdbx_strand_id
1 'polypeptide(L)'
;MAPGEIIGPNVTRLRVDRELSQAVLAERAGISRISLGKIERGETIPRAKTLFALARALRASAADLVTPVEPLSRVRFRAARRVNSREQILAETSAWLSAYSWLEKELGQERHFKLQDLVGSSAAPAELAARAREGLGVGPREPVRDICGLLEDNGLKMLLLEKASDLFFGLSVGPADGGPALVVNTWERISVERWIFTAVHELGHILMHLDAFDRRQTDENVDEERQADRFASHFLMPEGVFEDEWRESGGLSFVERVFKVKRIFRVSYKTVLYRLRESGRMGSDVFAIFQAQYKRLAGRTLKKVDEPQALAEGEFRFNWSSAAELGDSLSKYDFVEDRLSRLVREALEKEVISLGRAAEILALPMTEMRELAGTWVQ
;
A
#
# COMPACT_ATOMS: atom_id res chain seq x y z
N MET A 1 -30.69 1.50 -0.01
CA MET A 1 -30.59 0.72 -1.27
C MET A 1 -31.51 -0.48 -1.22
N ALA A 2 -32.17 -0.81 -2.33
CA ALA A 2 -32.96 -2.03 -2.41
C ALA A 2 -32.04 -3.27 -2.43
N PRO A 3 -32.47 -4.45 -1.90
CA PRO A 3 -31.59 -5.64 -1.85
C PRO A 3 -31.04 -6.06 -3.22
N GLY A 4 -31.79 -5.83 -4.32
CA GLY A 4 -31.29 -6.11 -5.67
C GLY A 4 -30.13 -5.21 -6.10
N GLU A 5 -30.12 -3.97 -5.65
CA GLU A 5 -29.05 -3.00 -5.91
C GLU A 5 -27.76 -3.32 -5.17
N ILE A 6 -27.83 -4.19 -4.15
CA ILE A 6 -26.68 -4.66 -3.39
C ILE A 6 -26.18 -6.00 -3.94
N ILE A 7 -27.08 -6.97 -4.06
CA ILE A 7 -26.74 -8.36 -4.42
C ILE A 7 -26.23 -8.45 -5.86
N GLY A 8 -26.87 -7.78 -6.80
CA GLY A 8 -26.52 -7.84 -8.21
C GLY A 8 -25.08 -7.40 -8.50
N PRO A 9 -24.70 -6.17 -8.09
CA PRO A 9 -23.31 -5.69 -8.20
C PRO A 9 -22.30 -6.59 -7.50
N ASN A 10 -22.60 -7.10 -6.29
CA ASN A 10 -21.69 -8.00 -5.57
C ASN A 10 -21.49 -9.32 -6.29
N VAL A 11 -22.55 -9.94 -6.83
CA VAL A 11 -22.45 -11.17 -7.63
C VAL A 11 -21.62 -10.92 -8.89
N THR A 12 -21.87 -9.81 -9.60
CA THR A 12 -21.10 -9.43 -10.79
C THR A 12 -19.63 -9.24 -10.45
N ARG A 13 -19.33 -8.47 -9.42
CA ARG A 13 -17.97 -8.20 -8.95
C ARG A 13 -17.23 -9.50 -8.65
N LEU A 14 -17.80 -10.33 -7.77
CA LEU A 14 -17.17 -11.59 -7.34
C LEU A 14 -17.03 -12.60 -8.49
N ARG A 15 -17.91 -12.57 -9.48
CA ARG A 15 -17.79 -13.41 -10.67
C ARG A 15 -16.65 -12.96 -11.57
N VAL A 16 -16.58 -11.67 -11.86
CA VAL A 16 -15.51 -11.08 -12.69
C VAL A 16 -14.16 -11.30 -12.06
N ASP A 17 -14.06 -11.12 -10.77
CA ASP A 17 -12.87 -11.35 -9.96
C ASP A 17 -12.33 -12.78 -10.07
N ARG A 18 -13.21 -13.75 -10.14
CA ARG A 18 -12.86 -15.17 -10.30
C ARG A 18 -12.76 -15.62 -11.75
N GLU A 19 -12.75 -14.66 -12.67
CA GLU A 19 -12.66 -14.90 -14.12
C GLU A 19 -13.75 -15.88 -14.64
N LEU A 20 -14.92 -15.90 -13.97
CA LEU A 20 -16.02 -16.77 -14.37
C LEU A 20 -16.91 -16.06 -15.38
N SER A 21 -17.24 -16.77 -16.47
CA SER A 21 -18.33 -16.32 -17.34
C SER A 21 -19.68 -16.48 -16.63
N GLN A 22 -20.71 -15.71 -17.06
CA GLN A 22 -22.07 -15.90 -16.56
C GLN A 22 -22.56 -17.35 -16.75
N ALA A 23 -22.17 -18.00 -17.84
CA ALA A 23 -22.58 -19.37 -18.12
C ALA A 23 -21.99 -20.35 -17.06
N VAL A 24 -20.71 -20.22 -16.78
CA VAL A 24 -20.01 -21.07 -15.80
C VAL A 24 -20.53 -20.85 -14.37
N LEU A 25 -20.75 -19.59 -13.97
CA LEU A 25 -21.30 -19.32 -12.63
C LEU A 25 -22.74 -19.84 -12.51
N ALA A 26 -23.58 -19.64 -13.53
CA ALA A 26 -24.96 -20.12 -13.53
C ALA A 26 -25.01 -21.65 -13.40
N GLU A 27 -24.18 -22.37 -14.17
CA GLU A 27 -24.04 -23.82 -14.08
C GLU A 27 -23.64 -24.28 -12.66
N ARG A 28 -22.58 -23.68 -12.09
CA ARG A 28 -22.11 -24.00 -10.73
C ARG A 28 -23.13 -23.71 -9.64
N ALA A 29 -23.94 -22.67 -9.82
CA ALA A 29 -25.00 -22.29 -8.90
C ALA A 29 -26.33 -23.04 -9.14
N GLY A 30 -26.44 -23.87 -10.20
CA GLY A 30 -27.64 -24.60 -10.54
C GLY A 30 -28.81 -23.72 -10.97
N ILE A 31 -28.53 -22.60 -11.63
CA ILE A 31 -29.55 -21.66 -12.18
C ILE A 31 -29.32 -21.42 -13.66
N SER A 32 -30.34 -20.88 -14.37
CA SER A 32 -30.15 -20.50 -15.76
C SER A 32 -29.28 -19.24 -15.89
N ARG A 33 -28.54 -19.12 -17.01
CA ARG A 33 -27.78 -17.90 -17.34
C ARG A 33 -28.69 -16.66 -17.39
N ILE A 34 -29.93 -16.82 -17.85
CA ILE A 34 -30.91 -15.73 -17.89
C ILE A 34 -31.25 -15.26 -16.46
N SER A 35 -31.48 -16.22 -15.56
CA SER A 35 -31.76 -15.90 -14.16
C SER A 35 -30.58 -15.20 -13.49
N LEU A 36 -29.35 -15.66 -13.76
CA LEU A 36 -28.15 -15.00 -13.24
C LEU A 36 -28.05 -13.58 -13.79
N GLY A 37 -28.25 -13.37 -15.08
CA GLY A 37 -28.21 -12.03 -15.69
C GLY A 37 -29.24 -11.07 -15.09
N LYS A 38 -30.45 -11.55 -14.74
CA LYS A 38 -31.45 -10.75 -14.05
C LYS A 38 -31.04 -10.40 -12.61
N ILE A 39 -30.40 -11.34 -11.90
CA ILE A 39 -29.86 -11.11 -10.56
C ILE A 39 -28.74 -10.06 -10.62
N GLU A 40 -27.80 -10.21 -11.55
CA GLU A 40 -26.66 -9.28 -11.71
C GLU A 40 -27.09 -7.85 -12.05
N ARG A 41 -28.20 -7.68 -12.78
CA ARG A 41 -28.79 -6.36 -13.07
C ARG A 41 -29.71 -5.83 -11.96
N GLY A 42 -29.87 -6.60 -10.85
CA GLY A 42 -30.74 -6.21 -9.75
C GLY A 42 -32.24 -6.34 -10.05
N GLU A 43 -32.63 -6.89 -11.24
CA GLU A 43 -34.01 -7.08 -11.67
C GLU A 43 -34.74 -8.16 -10.84
N THR A 44 -33.98 -9.07 -10.22
CA THR A 44 -34.52 -10.17 -9.42
C THR A 44 -33.67 -10.38 -8.17
N ILE A 45 -34.33 -10.39 -7.03
CA ILE A 45 -33.71 -10.74 -5.75
C ILE A 45 -33.67 -12.28 -5.63
N PRO A 46 -32.50 -12.90 -5.48
CA PRO A 46 -32.42 -14.34 -5.33
C PRO A 46 -33.05 -14.80 -4.01
N ARG A 47 -33.75 -15.93 -4.03
CA ARG A 47 -34.20 -16.59 -2.81
C ARG A 47 -32.99 -17.12 -2.01
N ALA A 48 -33.14 -17.34 -0.71
CA ALA A 48 -32.07 -17.79 0.17
C ALA A 48 -31.30 -19.00 -0.40
N LYS A 49 -31.98 -20.02 -0.91
CA LYS A 49 -31.35 -21.19 -1.54
C LYS A 49 -30.44 -20.79 -2.72
N THR A 50 -30.86 -19.89 -3.58
CA THR A 50 -30.09 -19.39 -4.71
C THR A 50 -28.93 -18.51 -4.25
N LEU A 51 -29.16 -17.67 -3.24
CA LEU A 51 -28.11 -16.84 -2.65
C LEU A 51 -26.97 -17.70 -2.11
N PHE A 52 -27.26 -18.71 -1.31
CA PHE A 52 -26.25 -19.65 -0.78
C PHE A 52 -25.57 -20.47 -1.88
N ALA A 53 -26.31 -20.83 -2.95
CA ALA A 53 -25.71 -21.55 -4.10
C ALA A 53 -24.72 -20.64 -4.84
N LEU A 54 -25.06 -19.37 -5.06
CA LEU A 54 -24.17 -18.37 -5.64
C LEU A 54 -22.95 -18.13 -4.76
N ALA A 55 -23.13 -17.92 -3.45
CA ALA A 55 -22.02 -17.72 -2.50
C ALA A 55 -21.03 -18.91 -2.57
N ARG A 56 -21.53 -20.15 -2.51
CA ARG A 56 -20.70 -21.34 -2.63
C ARG A 56 -19.99 -21.45 -3.99
N ALA A 57 -20.70 -21.18 -5.10
CA ALA A 57 -20.13 -21.23 -6.45
C ALA A 57 -19.04 -20.17 -6.64
N LEU A 58 -19.19 -19.04 -5.97
CA LEU A 58 -18.23 -17.92 -5.92
C LEU A 58 -17.16 -18.10 -4.83
N ARG A 59 -17.19 -19.16 -4.04
CA ARG A 59 -16.31 -19.34 -2.87
C ARG A 59 -16.29 -18.08 -1.98
N ALA A 60 -17.44 -17.53 -1.69
CA ALA A 60 -17.67 -16.34 -0.88
C ALA A 60 -18.66 -16.65 0.23
N SER A 61 -18.76 -15.79 1.24
CA SER A 61 -19.81 -15.88 2.24
C SER A 61 -21.13 -15.30 1.70
N ALA A 62 -22.26 -15.68 2.31
CA ALA A 62 -23.53 -15.02 1.98
C ALA A 62 -23.51 -13.53 2.36
N ALA A 63 -22.76 -13.17 3.41
CA ALA A 63 -22.55 -11.78 3.81
C ALA A 63 -21.90 -10.96 2.69
N ASP A 64 -20.90 -11.49 1.99
CA ASP A 64 -20.24 -10.81 0.87
C ASP A 64 -21.20 -10.45 -0.27
N LEU A 65 -22.33 -11.18 -0.38
CA LEU A 65 -23.33 -10.91 -1.40
C LEU A 65 -24.37 -9.87 -0.95
N VAL A 66 -24.62 -9.74 0.33
CA VAL A 66 -25.69 -8.87 0.86
C VAL A 66 -25.18 -7.60 1.57
N THR A 67 -23.89 -7.49 1.83
CA THR A 67 -23.29 -6.30 2.41
C THR A 67 -23.12 -5.23 1.32
N PRO A 68 -23.65 -4.01 1.53
CA PRO A 68 -23.42 -2.91 0.60
C PRO A 68 -21.92 -2.62 0.50
N VAL A 69 -21.42 -2.53 -0.73
CA VAL A 69 -20.09 -2.00 -1.01
C VAL A 69 -20.29 -0.66 -1.70
N GLU A 70 -20.01 0.41 -0.99
CA GLU A 70 -20.06 1.74 -1.61
C GLU A 70 -18.86 1.87 -2.55
N PRO A 71 -19.09 2.17 -3.83
CA PRO A 71 -17.98 2.31 -4.76
C PRO A 71 -17.16 3.55 -4.43
N LEU A 72 -15.85 3.39 -4.29
CA LEU A 72 -14.94 4.53 -4.20
C LEU A 72 -15.06 5.39 -5.46
N SER A 73 -15.24 6.69 -5.31
CA SER A 73 -15.38 7.66 -6.41
C SER A 73 -14.09 8.43 -6.65
N ARG A 74 -13.41 8.80 -5.57
CA ARG A 74 -12.17 9.58 -5.54
C ARG A 74 -10.98 8.67 -5.19
N VAL A 75 -10.57 7.86 -6.13
CA VAL A 75 -9.46 6.91 -5.97
C VAL A 75 -8.47 7.05 -7.12
N ARG A 76 -7.19 7.04 -6.80
CA ARG A 76 -6.10 6.93 -7.75
C ARG A 76 -5.50 5.53 -7.63
N PHE A 77 -5.61 4.75 -8.69
CA PHE A 77 -5.16 3.37 -8.75
C PHE A 77 -3.89 3.28 -9.59
N ARG A 78 -2.77 3.04 -8.96
CA ARG A 78 -1.48 2.89 -9.63
C ARG A 78 -1.30 1.48 -10.16
N ALA A 79 -1.44 1.32 -11.46
CA ALA A 79 -1.10 0.06 -12.14
C ALA A 79 -0.53 0.37 -13.53
N ALA A 80 0.65 -0.15 -13.83
CA ALA A 80 1.35 0.04 -15.09
C ALA A 80 0.58 -0.51 -16.32
N ARG A 81 -0.49 -1.28 -16.09
CA ARG A 81 -1.42 -1.85 -17.09
C ARG A 81 -2.74 -2.20 -16.42
N ARG A 82 -3.77 -2.54 -17.20
CA ARG A 82 -5.04 -3.08 -16.67
C ARG A 82 -4.76 -4.32 -15.81
N VAL A 83 -5.07 -4.22 -14.51
CA VAL A 83 -4.99 -5.33 -13.56
C VAL A 83 -6.36 -6.00 -13.54
N ASN A 84 -6.42 -7.29 -13.82
CA ASN A 84 -7.68 -8.05 -13.87
C ASN A 84 -8.44 -8.03 -12.52
N SER A 85 -7.71 -7.86 -11.39
CA SER A 85 -8.26 -7.79 -10.04
C SER A 85 -8.59 -6.36 -9.55
N ARG A 86 -8.57 -5.34 -10.43
CA ARG A 86 -8.76 -3.93 -10.03
C ARG A 86 -10.06 -3.71 -9.27
N GLU A 87 -11.17 -4.21 -9.77
CA GLU A 87 -12.48 -4.05 -9.14
C GLU A 87 -12.56 -4.78 -7.80
N GLN A 88 -11.85 -5.88 -7.65
CA GLN A 88 -11.74 -6.58 -6.38
C GLN A 88 -10.98 -5.73 -5.36
N ILE A 89 -9.80 -5.22 -5.74
CA ILE A 89 -8.96 -4.38 -4.87
C ILE A 89 -9.75 -3.15 -4.41
N LEU A 90 -10.47 -2.49 -5.32
CA LEU A 90 -11.31 -1.34 -5.00
C LEU A 90 -12.45 -1.70 -4.02
N ALA A 91 -13.08 -2.84 -4.20
CA ALA A 91 -14.15 -3.30 -3.32
C ALA A 91 -13.64 -3.70 -1.92
N GLU A 92 -12.51 -4.41 -1.85
CA GLU A 92 -11.84 -4.75 -0.59
C GLU A 92 -11.42 -3.47 0.15
N THR A 93 -10.83 -2.50 -0.56
CA THR A 93 -10.45 -1.19 -0.01
C THR A 93 -11.67 -0.44 0.53
N SER A 94 -12.78 -0.41 -0.21
CA SER A 94 -14.01 0.26 0.22
C SER A 94 -14.60 -0.38 1.48
N ALA A 95 -14.70 -1.71 1.51
CA ALA A 95 -15.23 -2.44 2.66
C ALA A 95 -14.37 -2.21 3.92
N TRP A 96 -13.05 -2.30 3.75
CA TRP A 96 -12.08 -2.03 4.82
C TRP A 96 -12.22 -0.58 5.33
N LEU A 97 -12.25 0.39 4.43
CA LEU A 97 -12.32 1.81 4.78
C LEU A 97 -13.62 2.16 5.52
N SER A 98 -14.73 1.57 5.09
CA SER A 98 -16.02 1.71 5.75
C SER A 98 -16.00 1.15 7.19
N ALA A 99 -15.41 -0.03 7.38
CA ALA A 99 -15.26 -0.65 8.68
C ALA A 99 -14.32 0.15 9.60
N TYR A 100 -13.22 0.64 9.04
CA TYR A 100 -12.24 1.46 9.76
C TYR A 100 -12.88 2.78 10.26
N SER A 101 -13.54 3.51 9.36
CA SER A 101 -14.19 4.79 9.69
C SER A 101 -15.34 4.60 10.67
N TRP A 102 -16.08 3.49 10.56
CA TRP A 102 -17.11 3.14 11.52
C TRP A 102 -16.54 2.89 12.92
N LEU A 103 -15.43 2.13 13.04
CA LEU A 103 -14.75 1.90 14.31
C LEU A 103 -14.26 3.20 14.95
N GLU A 104 -13.59 4.05 14.17
CA GLU A 104 -13.12 5.36 14.68
C GLU A 104 -14.26 6.17 15.27
N LYS A 105 -15.40 6.23 14.56
CA LYS A 105 -16.58 6.97 14.99
C LYS A 105 -17.21 6.36 16.25
N GLU A 106 -17.41 5.04 16.31
CA GLU A 106 -18.00 4.36 17.46
C GLU A 106 -17.14 4.48 18.71
N LEU A 107 -15.81 4.51 18.55
CA LEU A 107 -14.87 4.66 19.64
C LEU A 107 -14.56 6.13 19.99
N GLY A 108 -15.01 7.09 19.17
CA GLY A 108 -14.68 8.52 19.34
C GLY A 108 -13.19 8.80 19.13
N GLN A 109 -12.52 8.04 18.22
CA GLN A 109 -11.08 8.11 17.94
C GLN A 109 -10.78 8.59 16.54
N GLU A 110 -11.66 9.35 15.93
CA GLU A 110 -11.42 9.95 14.62
C GLU A 110 -10.18 10.86 14.67
N ARG A 111 -9.28 10.68 13.70
CA ARG A 111 -8.06 11.49 13.59
C ARG A 111 -8.18 12.48 12.45
N HIS A 112 -7.78 13.71 12.70
CA HIS A 112 -7.68 14.72 11.68
C HIS A 112 -6.38 14.54 10.87
N PHE A 113 -6.47 14.64 9.53
CA PHE A 113 -5.31 14.60 8.66
C PHE A 113 -4.47 15.87 8.81
N LYS A 114 -3.31 15.75 9.43
CA LYS A 114 -2.45 16.91 9.75
C LYS A 114 -1.91 17.67 8.54
N LEU A 115 -1.83 17.03 7.38
CA LEU A 115 -1.37 17.67 6.16
C LEU A 115 -2.52 18.23 5.29
N GLN A 116 -3.72 18.39 5.84
CA GLN A 116 -4.89 18.87 5.10
C GLN A 116 -4.63 20.20 4.39
N ASP A 117 -3.87 21.11 5.01
CA ASP A 117 -3.53 22.42 4.45
C ASP A 117 -2.52 22.35 3.28
N LEU A 118 -1.90 21.21 3.08
CA LEU A 118 -0.98 20.96 1.96
C LEU A 118 -1.67 20.29 0.77
N VAL A 119 -2.92 19.86 0.92
CA VAL A 119 -3.69 19.22 -0.17
C VAL A 119 -3.98 20.23 -1.27
N GLY A 120 -3.75 19.82 -2.53
CA GLY A 120 -3.88 20.71 -3.70
C GLY A 120 -2.72 21.70 -3.87
N SER A 121 -1.59 21.46 -3.20
CA SER A 121 -0.41 22.31 -3.29
C SER A 121 0.20 22.30 -4.69
N SER A 122 0.48 23.48 -5.22
CA SER A 122 1.25 23.69 -6.46
C SER A 122 2.76 23.85 -6.23
N ALA A 123 3.23 23.67 -5.00
CA ALA A 123 4.66 23.76 -4.68
C ALA A 123 5.47 22.67 -5.40
N ALA A 124 6.74 22.95 -5.66
CA ALA A 124 7.62 21.93 -6.23
C ALA A 124 7.70 20.69 -5.33
N PRO A 125 7.76 19.46 -5.88
CA PRO A 125 7.72 18.24 -5.09
C PRO A 125 8.74 18.16 -3.95
N ALA A 126 9.95 18.68 -4.16
CA ALA A 126 11.01 18.71 -3.14
C ALA A 126 10.66 19.68 -1.98
N GLU A 127 10.10 20.84 -2.29
CA GLU A 127 9.64 21.82 -1.29
C GLU A 127 8.45 21.26 -0.51
N LEU A 128 7.48 20.68 -1.22
CA LEU A 128 6.32 20.05 -0.59
C LEU A 128 6.73 18.91 0.33
N ALA A 129 7.71 18.11 -0.06
CA ALA A 129 8.27 17.05 0.79
C ALA A 129 8.84 17.60 2.10
N ALA A 130 9.58 18.70 2.05
CA ALA A 130 10.11 19.36 3.25
C ALA A 130 8.99 19.88 4.17
N ARG A 131 7.98 20.54 3.60
CA ARG A 131 6.80 21.02 4.34
C ARG A 131 5.97 19.87 4.94
N ALA A 132 5.82 18.78 4.20
CA ALA A 132 5.12 17.60 4.70
C ALA A 132 5.87 16.96 5.88
N ARG A 133 7.20 16.85 5.83
CA ARG A 133 8.01 16.38 6.95
C ARG A 133 7.82 17.25 8.19
N GLU A 134 7.89 18.56 8.02
CA GLU A 134 7.66 19.53 9.11
C GLU A 134 6.25 19.36 9.72
N GLY A 135 5.21 19.29 8.88
CA GLY A 135 3.82 19.09 9.31
C GLY A 135 3.59 17.75 10.04
N LEU A 136 4.37 16.72 9.73
CA LEU A 136 4.36 15.42 10.41
C LEU A 136 5.28 15.37 11.63
N GLY A 137 5.99 16.46 11.96
CA GLY A 137 6.90 16.51 13.09
C GLY A 137 8.21 15.73 12.89
N VAL A 138 8.59 15.43 11.63
CA VAL A 138 9.84 14.76 11.31
C VAL A 138 10.95 15.80 11.16
N GLY A 139 11.99 15.66 11.95
CA GLY A 139 13.15 16.56 11.92
C GLY A 139 13.79 16.65 10.51
N PRO A 140 14.34 17.81 10.13
CA PRO A 140 14.91 18.01 8.79
C PRO A 140 16.07 17.07 8.47
N ARG A 141 16.71 16.50 9.47
CA ARG A 141 17.84 15.57 9.33
C ARG A 141 17.51 14.14 9.77
N GLU A 142 16.31 13.89 10.22
CA GLU A 142 15.91 12.60 10.80
C GLU A 142 15.44 11.62 9.74
N PRO A 143 16.04 10.43 9.60
CA PRO A 143 15.49 9.38 8.73
C PRO A 143 14.15 8.88 9.28
N VAL A 144 13.20 8.61 8.38
CA VAL A 144 11.92 8.01 8.76
C VAL A 144 12.14 6.53 9.04
N ARG A 145 11.94 6.11 10.29
CA ARG A 145 12.14 4.72 10.71
C ARG A 145 10.89 3.87 10.60
N ASP A 146 9.76 4.46 10.99
CA ASP A 146 8.45 3.84 10.92
C ASP A 146 7.52 4.74 10.10
N ILE A 147 7.34 4.41 8.83
CA ILE A 147 6.49 5.17 7.94
C ILE A 147 5.01 4.90 8.22
N CYS A 148 4.64 3.66 8.58
CA CYS A 148 3.26 3.30 8.85
C CYS A 148 2.74 4.04 10.08
N GLY A 149 3.43 3.92 11.23
CA GLY A 149 3.07 4.63 12.45
C GLY A 149 3.06 6.15 12.25
N LEU A 150 4.07 6.69 11.54
CA LEU A 150 4.11 8.12 11.24
C LEU A 150 2.85 8.59 10.49
N LEU A 151 2.41 7.87 9.46
CA LEU A 151 1.26 8.26 8.66
C LEU A 151 -0.06 8.05 9.41
N GLU A 152 -0.22 6.93 10.11
CA GLU A 152 -1.41 6.63 10.89
C GLU A 152 -1.60 7.59 12.05
N ASP A 153 -0.54 7.95 12.78
CA ASP A 153 -0.58 8.93 13.86
C ASP A 153 -0.97 10.34 13.39
N ASN A 154 -0.79 10.61 12.12
CA ASN A 154 -1.11 11.88 11.50
C ASN A 154 -2.39 11.86 10.64
N GLY A 155 -3.26 10.86 10.85
CA GLY A 155 -4.62 10.81 10.31
C GLY A 155 -4.75 10.20 8.92
N LEU A 156 -3.73 9.50 8.42
CA LEU A 156 -3.89 8.64 7.25
C LEU A 156 -4.27 7.22 7.68
N LYS A 157 -5.14 6.59 6.92
CA LYS A 157 -5.47 5.17 7.10
C LYS A 157 -4.60 4.33 6.17
N MET A 158 -4.05 3.24 6.68
CA MET A 158 -3.18 2.37 5.89
C MET A 158 -3.79 0.98 5.76
N LEU A 159 -3.78 0.44 4.54
CA LEU A 159 -4.17 -0.94 4.24
C LEU A 159 -3.02 -1.65 3.54
N LEU A 160 -2.59 -2.75 4.08
CA LEU A 160 -1.62 -3.63 3.47
C LEU A 160 -2.36 -4.77 2.77
N LEU A 161 -2.17 -4.90 1.46
CA LEU A 161 -2.76 -5.96 0.64
C LEU A 161 -1.67 -6.82 0.03
N GLU A 162 -1.76 -8.12 0.24
CA GLU A 162 -0.88 -9.06 -0.44
C GLU A 162 -1.55 -9.55 -1.73
N LYS A 163 -1.16 -8.96 -2.86
CA LYS A 163 -1.66 -9.34 -4.19
C LYS A 163 -0.51 -9.76 -5.07
N ALA A 164 -0.56 -10.99 -5.60
CA ALA A 164 0.46 -11.54 -6.49
C ALA A 164 0.50 -10.81 -7.85
N SER A 165 1.00 -9.58 -7.84
CA SER A 165 1.10 -8.71 -9.01
C SER A 165 2.31 -7.80 -8.91
N ASP A 166 3.14 -7.78 -9.94
CA ASP A 166 4.23 -6.83 -10.16
C ASP A 166 3.80 -5.57 -10.94
N LEU A 167 2.50 -5.47 -11.24
CA LEU A 167 1.87 -4.36 -11.94
C LEU A 167 1.06 -3.43 -11.02
N PHE A 168 0.72 -3.89 -9.82
CA PHE A 168 0.02 -3.13 -8.80
C PHE A 168 0.95 -2.92 -7.60
N PHE A 169 1.23 -1.68 -7.26
CA PHE A 169 2.08 -1.33 -6.11
C PHE A 169 1.29 -0.65 -5.00
N GLY A 170 0.33 0.18 -5.32
CA GLY A 170 -0.49 0.90 -4.35
C GLY A 170 -1.65 1.64 -4.98
N LEU A 171 -2.46 2.25 -4.14
CA LEU A 171 -3.48 3.22 -4.51
C LEU A 171 -3.72 4.20 -3.36
N SER A 172 -4.23 5.35 -3.70
CA SER A 172 -4.66 6.38 -2.75
C SER A 172 -6.15 6.66 -2.85
N VAL A 173 -6.78 6.90 -1.71
CA VAL A 173 -8.20 7.26 -1.59
C VAL A 173 -8.31 8.65 -0.99
N GLY A 174 -9.12 9.50 -1.62
CA GLY A 174 -9.36 10.87 -1.14
C GLY A 174 -10.29 10.94 0.07
N PRO A 175 -10.35 12.10 0.74
CA PRO A 175 -11.18 12.31 1.93
C PRO A 175 -12.68 12.10 1.68
N ALA A 176 -13.18 12.36 0.47
CA ALA A 176 -14.60 12.25 0.12
C ALA A 176 -15.14 10.81 0.23
N ASP A 177 -14.29 9.81 0.12
CA ASP A 177 -14.65 8.39 0.22
C ASP A 177 -14.29 7.79 1.59
N GLY A 178 -14.16 8.61 2.63
CA GLY A 178 -13.80 8.17 3.99
C GLY A 178 -12.29 8.09 4.26
N GLY A 179 -11.46 8.52 3.30
CA GLY A 179 -10.01 8.71 3.46
C GLY A 179 -9.65 10.00 4.24
N PRO A 180 -8.43 10.50 4.12
CA PRO A 180 -7.41 9.99 3.21
C PRO A 180 -6.88 8.62 3.63
N ALA A 181 -6.66 7.76 2.65
CA ALA A 181 -6.16 6.43 2.89
C ALA A 181 -5.15 5.99 1.81
N LEU A 182 -4.23 5.13 2.20
CA LEU A 182 -3.24 4.50 1.34
C LEU A 182 -3.42 3.00 1.36
N VAL A 183 -3.27 2.37 0.22
CA VAL A 183 -3.16 0.92 0.09
C VAL A 183 -1.81 0.60 -0.51
N VAL A 184 -1.08 -0.33 0.10
CA VAL A 184 0.24 -0.77 -0.37
C VAL A 184 0.21 -2.26 -0.63
N ASN A 185 0.71 -2.68 -1.79
CA ASN A 185 0.86 -4.09 -2.10
C ASN A 185 2.13 -4.64 -1.45
N THR A 186 1.95 -5.50 -0.45
CA THR A 186 3.02 -6.13 0.32
C THR A 186 3.35 -7.55 -0.15
N TRP A 187 3.13 -7.84 -1.45
CA TRP A 187 3.49 -9.11 -2.01
C TRP A 187 4.99 -9.40 -1.81
N GLU A 188 5.32 -10.62 -1.39
CA GLU A 188 6.68 -11.07 -1.02
C GLU A 188 7.78 -10.79 -2.06
N ARG A 189 7.41 -10.67 -3.36
CA ARG A 189 8.34 -10.32 -4.44
C ARG A 189 8.65 -8.84 -4.54
N ILE A 190 7.93 -8.00 -3.82
CA ILE A 190 8.16 -6.55 -3.76
C ILE A 190 8.97 -6.28 -2.49
N SER A 191 10.10 -5.62 -2.61
CA SER A 191 10.96 -5.33 -1.45
C SER A 191 10.31 -4.35 -0.47
N VAL A 192 10.66 -4.45 0.80
CA VAL A 192 10.16 -3.56 1.87
C VAL A 192 10.51 -2.10 1.58
N GLU A 193 11.68 -1.83 1.02
CA GLU A 193 12.06 -0.48 0.58
C GLU A 193 11.10 0.06 -0.50
N ARG A 194 10.54 -0.82 -1.33
CA ARG A 194 9.53 -0.43 -2.32
C ARG A 194 8.19 -0.17 -1.66
N TRP A 195 7.80 -0.92 -0.62
CA TRP A 195 6.58 -0.65 0.15
C TRP A 195 6.65 0.73 0.82
N ILE A 196 7.77 1.02 1.51
CA ILE A 196 8.03 2.33 2.12
C ILE A 196 7.94 3.45 1.08
N PHE A 197 8.63 3.27 -0.05
CA PHE A 197 8.59 4.26 -1.14
C PHE A 197 7.18 4.45 -1.69
N THR A 198 6.43 3.35 -1.88
CA THR A 198 5.05 3.39 -2.38
C THR A 198 4.13 4.15 -1.43
N ALA A 199 4.21 3.92 -0.11
CA ALA A 199 3.39 4.65 0.86
C ALA A 199 3.60 6.17 0.75
N VAL A 200 4.86 6.62 0.65
CA VAL A 200 5.17 8.05 0.50
C VAL A 200 4.81 8.59 -0.88
N HIS A 201 4.94 7.80 -1.93
CA HIS A 201 4.53 8.16 -3.28
C HIS A 201 3.01 8.40 -3.35
N GLU A 202 2.21 7.51 -2.75
CA GLU A 202 0.75 7.66 -2.66
C GLU A 202 0.35 8.87 -1.80
N LEU A 203 1.10 9.19 -0.73
CA LEU A 203 0.94 10.44 -0.01
C LEU A 203 1.18 11.64 -0.93
N GLY A 204 2.21 11.59 -1.78
CA GLY A 204 2.47 12.62 -2.78
C GLY A 204 1.28 12.87 -3.70
N HIS A 205 0.60 11.82 -4.16
CA HIS A 205 -0.61 11.96 -4.95
C HIS A 205 -1.76 12.62 -4.18
N ILE A 206 -1.97 12.27 -2.91
CA ILE A 206 -2.99 12.93 -2.09
C ILE A 206 -2.72 14.43 -1.97
N LEU A 207 -1.45 14.82 -1.80
CA LEU A 207 -1.11 16.22 -1.60
C LEU A 207 -1.12 17.04 -2.89
N MET A 208 -0.74 16.48 -4.03
CA MET A 208 -0.56 17.23 -5.28
C MET A 208 -1.68 17.02 -6.30
N HIS A 209 -2.27 15.81 -6.35
CA HIS A 209 -3.08 15.37 -7.49
C HIS A 209 -4.50 14.95 -7.09
N LEU A 210 -5.00 15.35 -5.94
CA LEU A 210 -6.30 14.90 -5.42
C LEU A 210 -7.47 15.22 -6.39
N ASP A 211 -7.37 16.34 -7.13
CA ASP A 211 -8.39 16.73 -8.12
C ASP A 211 -8.43 15.77 -9.33
N ALA A 212 -7.34 15.07 -9.61
CA ALA A 212 -7.25 14.06 -10.66
C ALA A 212 -7.73 12.66 -10.22
N PHE A 213 -8.21 12.50 -8.98
CA PHE A 213 -8.71 11.21 -8.50
C PHE A 213 -10.06 10.90 -9.13
N ASP A 214 -10.07 9.95 -10.04
CA ASP A 214 -11.27 9.42 -10.69
C ASP A 214 -11.14 7.91 -10.87
N ARG A 215 -12.10 7.17 -10.31
CA ARG A 215 -12.21 5.71 -10.48
C ARG A 215 -12.20 5.27 -11.95
N ARG A 216 -12.67 6.09 -12.87
CA ARG A 216 -12.78 5.77 -14.30
C ARG A 216 -11.45 5.89 -15.03
N GLN A 217 -10.52 6.64 -14.47
CA GLN A 217 -9.20 6.84 -15.06
C GLN A 217 -8.38 5.56 -14.95
N THR A 218 -7.93 5.04 -16.07
CA THR A 218 -7.12 3.82 -16.15
C THR A 218 -5.70 4.10 -16.64
N ASP A 219 -5.47 5.27 -17.21
CA ASP A 219 -4.18 5.65 -17.77
C ASP A 219 -3.40 6.50 -16.77
N GLU A 220 -2.14 6.16 -16.59
CA GLU A 220 -1.24 6.92 -15.72
C GLU A 220 -0.79 8.22 -16.42
N ASN A 221 -0.85 9.34 -15.70
CA ASN A 221 -0.25 10.58 -16.13
C ASN A 221 1.24 10.55 -15.76
N VAL A 222 2.11 10.43 -16.75
CA VAL A 222 3.55 10.28 -16.58
C VAL A 222 4.18 11.45 -15.80
N ASP A 223 3.67 12.66 -15.96
CA ASP A 223 4.22 13.83 -15.26
C ASP A 223 3.81 13.84 -13.79
N GLU A 224 2.57 13.45 -13.46
CA GLU A 224 2.12 13.30 -12.08
C GLU A 224 2.87 12.17 -11.37
N GLU A 225 3.13 11.05 -12.05
CA GLU A 225 3.94 9.96 -11.51
C GLU A 225 5.37 10.42 -11.19
N ARG A 226 5.99 11.19 -12.09
CA ARG A 226 7.32 11.78 -11.85
C ARG A 226 7.34 12.74 -10.67
N GLN A 227 6.29 13.55 -10.51
CA GLN A 227 6.16 14.47 -9.38
C GLN A 227 6.04 13.69 -8.06
N ALA A 228 5.21 12.65 -8.01
CA ALA A 228 5.05 11.79 -6.83
C ALA A 228 6.34 11.00 -6.51
N ASP A 229 7.03 10.48 -7.52
CA ASP A 229 8.33 9.83 -7.33
C ASP A 229 9.37 10.81 -6.76
N ARG A 230 9.37 12.04 -7.25
CA ARG A 230 10.27 13.09 -6.77
C ARG A 230 9.92 13.50 -5.34
N PHE A 231 8.65 13.68 -5.03
CA PHE A 231 8.18 13.94 -3.66
C PHE A 231 8.64 12.83 -2.72
N ALA A 232 8.38 11.56 -3.04
CA ALA A 232 8.77 10.41 -2.23
C ALA A 232 10.28 10.35 -2.00
N SER A 233 11.06 10.57 -3.05
CA SER A 233 12.52 10.60 -2.96
C SER A 233 13.04 11.68 -2.02
N HIS A 234 12.49 12.92 -2.09
CA HIS A 234 12.91 14.02 -1.23
C HIS A 234 12.35 13.91 0.20
N PHE A 235 11.18 13.30 0.37
CA PHE A 235 10.61 13.04 1.68
C PHE A 235 11.46 12.03 2.47
N LEU A 236 11.83 10.92 1.84
CA LEU A 236 12.63 9.86 2.48
C LEU A 236 14.10 10.24 2.61
N MET A 237 14.65 10.96 1.62
CA MET A 237 16.05 11.40 1.59
C MET A 237 16.11 12.93 1.43
N PRO A 238 15.98 13.72 2.51
CA PRO A 238 16.13 15.18 2.46
C PRO A 238 17.49 15.55 1.87
N GLU A 239 17.52 16.58 1.00
CA GLU A 239 18.68 16.86 0.15
C GLU A 239 19.96 17.11 0.95
N GLY A 240 19.92 18.00 1.97
CA GLY A 240 21.11 18.29 2.78
C GLY A 240 21.66 17.09 3.50
N VAL A 241 20.77 16.19 4.01
CA VAL A 241 21.21 14.97 4.72
C VAL A 241 21.78 13.96 3.73
N PHE A 242 21.13 13.78 2.58
CA PHE A 242 21.63 12.91 1.53
C PHE A 242 23.02 13.34 1.05
N GLU A 243 23.24 14.65 0.88
CA GLU A 243 24.52 15.18 0.48
C GLU A 243 25.62 14.98 1.53
N ASP A 244 25.29 15.18 2.80
CA ASP A 244 26.21 14.96 3.91
C ASP A 244 26.62 13.48 4.01
N GLU A 245 25.63 12.56 4.03
CA GLU A 245 25.89 11.12 4.08
C GLU A 245 26.69 10.63 2.87
N TRP A 246 26.38 11.16 1.69
CA TRP A 246 27.13 10.84 0.49
C TRP A 246 28.56 11.33 0.56
N ARG A 247 28.82 12.52 1.08
CA ARG A 247 30.15 13.09 1.26
C ARG A 247 30.96 12.32 2.30
N GLU A 248 30.37 12.04 3.45
CA GLU A 248 31.02 11.33 4.55
C GLU A 248 31.39 9.88 4.20
N SER A 249 30.67 9.28 3.27
CA SER A 249 30.95 7.93 2.76
C SER A 249 32.04 7.90 1.68
N GLY A 250 32.76 9.02 1.42
CA GLY A 250 33.71 9.16 0.31
C GLY A 250 34.90 8.18 0.30
N GLY A 251 35.24 7.57 1.44
CA GLY A 251 36.27 6.54 1.53
C GLY A 251 35.84 5.14 1.08
N LEU A 252 34.54 4.92 0.85
CA LEU A 252 34.01 3.62 0.42
C LEU A 252 33.99 3.49 -1.10
N SER A 253 33.94 2.25 -1.60
CA SER A 253 33.66 2.01 -3.01
C SER A 253 32.25 2.50 -3.39
N PHE A 254 32.01 2.75 -4.67
CA PHE A 254 30.72 3.28 -5.13
C PHE A 254 29.54 2.39 -4.70
N VAL A 255 29.68 1.07 -4.80
CA VAL A 255 28.63 0.11 -4.40
C VAL A 255 28.38 0.18 -2.89
N GLU A 256 29.45 0.18 -2.08
CA GLU A 256 29.34 0.28 -0.61
C GLU A 256 28.71 1.61 -0.18
N ARG A 257 29.04 2.73 -0.85
CA ARG A 257 28.38 4.03 -0.60
C ARG A 257 26.88 3.96 -0.85
N VAL A 258 26.47 3.39 -2.00
CA VAL A 258 25.06 3.21 -2.31
C VAL A 258 24.37 2.36 -1.26
N PHE A 259 25.01 1.28 -0.80
CA PHE A 259 24.47 0.42 0.27
C PHE A 259 24.37 1.12 1.60
N LYS A 260 25.37 1.89 1.99
CA LYS A 260 25.31 2.70 3.22
C LYS A 260 24.12 3.65 3.19
N VAL A 261 24.02 4.44 2.12
CA VAL A 261 22.98 5.47 1.99
C VAL A 261 21.58 4.85 1.91
N LYS A 262 21.39 3.76 1.12
CA LYS A 262 20.09 3.08 1.06
C LYS A 262 19.62 2.61 2.45
N ARG A 263 20.53 2.12 3.29
CA ARG A 263 20.21 1.63 4.64
C ARG A 263 19.81 2.74 5.58
N ILE A 264 20.54 3.87 5.57
CA ILE A 264 20.23 5.02 6.40
C ILE A 264 18.82 5.52 6.15
N PHE A 265 18.44 5.63 4.86
CA PHE A 265 17.16 6.19 4.46
C PHE A 265 16.06 5.14 4.20
N ARG A 266 16.35 3.85 4.36
CA ARG A 266 15.41 2.75 4.13
C ARG A 266 14.78 2.79 2.72
N VAL A 267 15.58 3.09 1.72
CA VAL A 267 15.16 3.20 0.32
C VAL A 267 15.85 2.16 -0.56
N SER A 268 15.33 1.91 -1.76
CA SER A 268 15.97 1.02 -2.71
C SER A 268 17.28 1.60 -3.23
N TYR A 269 18.22 0.74 -3.64
CA TYR A 269 19.46 1.21 -4.28
C TYR A 269 19.16 2.06 -5.52
N LYS A 270 18.07 1.77 -6.22
CA LYS A 270 17.65 2.55 -7.39
C LYS A 270 17.28 3.97 -7.02
N THR A 271 16.60 4.14 -5.90
CA THR A 271 16.23 5.47 -5.39
C THR A 271 17.48 6.31 -5.13
N VAL A 272 18.53 5.70 -4.55
CA VAL A 272 19.82 6.38 -4.36
C VAL A 272 20.45 6.75 -5.70
N LEU A 273 20.46 5.83 -6.68
CA LEU A 273 21.02 6.11 -8.02
C LEU A 273 20.26 7.22 -8.76
N TYR A 274 18.91 7.24 -8.62
CA TYR A 274 18.10 8.33 -9.18
C TYR A 274 18.45 9.69 -8.55
N ARG A 275 18.66 9.74 -7.23
CA ARG A 275 19.07 10.96 -6.53
C ARG A 275 20.44 11.45 -6.98
N LEU A 276 21.41 10.56 -7.16
CA LEU A 276 22.74 10.90 -7.68
C LEU A 276 22.67 11.49 -9.10
N ARG A 277 21.77 10.97 -9.94
CA ARG A 277 21.55 11.52 -11.27
C ARG A 277 20.82 12.87 -11.21
N GLU A 278 19.78 13.02 -10.38
CA GLU A 278 19.02 14.24 -10.22
C GLU A 278 19.89 15.39 -9.71
N SER A 279 20.77 15.13 -8.74
CA SER A 279 21.71 16.13 -8.20
C SER A 279 22.88 16.45 -9.15
N GLY A 280 22.93 15.86 -10.34
CA GLY A 280 24.02 16.07 -11.30
C GLY A 280 25.37 15.47 -10.89
N ARG A 281 25.43 14.70 -9.79
CA ARG A 281 26.68 14.06 -9.32
C ARG A 281 27.13 12.91 -10.21
N MET A 282 26.19 12.25 -10.86
CA MET A 282 26.42 11.14 -11.77
C MET A 282 25.60 11.34 -13.07
N GLY A 283 26.10 10.82 -14.16
CA GLY A 283 25.42 10.85 -15.45
C GLY A 283 24.29 9.84 -15.58
N SER A 284 23.68 9.78 -16.77
CA SER A 284 22.62 8.80 -17.11
C SER A 284 23.10 7.34 -17.07
N ASP A 285 24.41 7.10 -17.11
CA ASP A 285 25.07 5.80 -17.06
C ASP A 285 25.26 5.25 -15.65
N VAL A 286 24.84 5.98 -14.60
CA VAL A 286 25.00 5.59 -13.19
C VAL A 286 24.52 4.17 -12.89
N PHE A 287 23.42 3.75 -13.51
CA PHE A 287 22.87 2.39 -13.35
C PHE A 287 23.77 1.33 -13.96
N ALA A 288 24.34 1.59 -15.13
CA ALA A 288 25.27 0.67 -15.77
C ALA A 288 26.58 0.55 -14.99
N ILE A 289 27.09 1.68 -14.48
CA ILE A 289 28.28 1.72 -13.63
C ILE A 289 28.05 0.89 -12.36
N PHE A 290 26.90 1.10 -11.68
CA PHE A 290 26.55 0.36 -10.48
C PHE A 290 26.48 -1.14 -10.76
N GLN A 291 25.77 -1.57 -11.80
CA GLN A 291 25.63 -2.98 -12.17
C GLN A 291 26.98 -3.64 -12.49
N ALA A 292 27.86 -2.94 -13.20
CA ALA A 292 29.19 -3.44 -13.54
C ALA A 292 30.06 -3.63 -12.28
N GLN A 293 30.03 -2.67 -11.36
CA GLN A 293 30.79 -2.76 -10.10
C GLN A 293 30.19 -3.80 -9.16
N TYR A 294 28.86 -3.84 -9.03
CA TYR A 294 28.18 -4.85 -8.23
C TYR A 294 28.49 -6.27 -8.71
N LYS A 295 28.46 -6.50 -10.03
CA LYS A 295 28.84 -7.79 -10.62
C LYS A 295 30.28 -8.21 -10.26
N ARG A 296 31.21 -7.25 -10.20
CA ARG A 296 32.60 -7.53 -9.80
C ARG A 296 32.71 -7.95 -8.32
N LEU A 297 31.90 -7.34 -7.44
CA LEU A 297 31.92 -7.61 -6.01
C LEU A 297 31.14 -8.90 -5.69
N ALA A 298 29.90 -9.02 -6.15
CA ALA A 298 28.97 -10.07 -5.76
C ALA A 298 28.93 -11.27 -6.72
N GLY A 299 29.71 -11.25 -7.80
CA GLY A 299 29.76 -12.32 -8.81
C GLY A 299 28.49 -12.49 -9.64
N ARG A 300 27.44 -11.68 -9.38
CA ARG A 300 26.13 -11.76 -10.05
C ARG A 300 25.61 -10.38 -10.43
N THR A 301 24.69 -10.33 -11.37
CA THR A 301 23.92 -9.11 -11.71
C THR A 301 22.59 -9.10 -10.97
N LEU A 302 22.09 -7.91 -10.63
CA LEU A 302 20.75 -7.72 -10.10
C LEU A 302 19.72 -7.75 -11.23
N LYS A 303 18.66 -8.55 -11.07
CA LYS A 303 17.49 -8.49 -11.95
C LYS A 303 16.68 -7.20 -11.66
N LYS A 304 15.72 -6.89 -12.54
CA LYS A 304 14.91 -5.66 -12.43
C LYS A 304 14.17 -5.53 -11.09
N VAL A 305 13.77 -6.65 -10.51
CA VAL A 305 13.01 -6.71 -9.24
C VAL A 305 13.89 -6.96 -8.02
N ASP A 306 15.18 -7.33 -8.22
CA ASP A 306 16.05 -7.66 -7.10
C ASP A 306 16.43 -6.38 -6.33
N GLU A 307 16.25 -6.41 -5.04
CA GLU A 307 16.92 -5.53 -4.10
C GLU A 307 18.11 -6.29 -3.54
N PRO A 308 19.34 -5.74 -3.62
CA PRO A 308 20.49 -6.45 -3.08
C PRO A 308 20.35 -6.53 -1.57
N GLN A 309 20.44 -7.74 -1.05
CA GLN A 309 20.72 -7.95 0.36
C GLN A 309 22.06 -7.27 0.71
N ALA A 310 22.23 -6.91 1.96
CA ALA A 310 23.52 -6.43 2.43
C ALA A 310 24.63 -7.34 1.91
N LEU A 311 25.72 -6.73 1.45
CA LEU A 311 26.95 -7.50 1.22
C LEU A 311 27.29 -8.25 2.50
N ALA A 312 27.67 -9.51 2.41
CA ALA A 312 28.15 -10.27 3.56
C ALA A 312 29.32 -9.52 4.21
N GLU A 313 29.47 -9.64 5.51
CA GLU A 313 30.46 -8.89 6.30
C GLU A 313 31.88 -8.99 5.71
N GLY A 314 32.26 -10.16 5.16
CA GLY A 314 33.54 -10.41 4.51
C GLY A 314 33.68 -9.81 3.08
N GLU A 315 32.62 -9.27 2.48
CA GLU A 315 32.63 -8.62 1.17
C GLU A 315 32.90 -7.11 1.27
N PHE A 316 32.86 -6.53 2.48
CA PHE A 316 33.28 -5.15 2.72
C PHE A 316 34.81 -5.08 2.90
N ARG A 317 35.45 -4.13 2.22
CA ARG A 317 36.91 -3.92 2.31
C ARG A 317 37.37 -3.53 3.70
N PHE A 318 36.49 -3.06 4.56
CA PHE A 318 36.78 -2.60 5.89
C PHE A 318 35.84 -3.26 6.89
N ASN A 319 36.39 -3.80 7.99
CA ASN A 319 35.60 -4.24 9.14
C ASN A 319 34.86 -3.04 9.71
N TRP A 320 33.60 -2.93 9.37
CA TRP A 320 32.74 -1.88 9.88
C TRP A 320 32.07 -2.35 11.15
N SER A 321 32.55 -1.86 12.27
CA SER A 321 31.81 -1.98 13.53
C SER A 321 30.41 -1.37 13.46
N SER A 322 30.20 -0.42 12.56
CA SER A 322 28.88 0.17 12.29
C SER A 322 27.99 -0.65 11.34
N ALA A 323 28.50 -1.66 10.63
CA ALA A 323 27.63 -2.55 9.84
C ALA A 323 26.72 -3.36 10.76
N ALA A 324 27.18 -3.75 11.93
CA ALA A 324 26.37 -4.38 12.98
C ALA A 324 25.34 -3.42 13.59
N GLU A 325 25.64 -2.10 13.64
CA GLU A 325 24.71 -1.08 14.14
C GLU A 325 23.61 -0.72 13.12
N LEU A 326 23.86 -0.94 11.83
CA LEU A 326 22.89 -0.65 10.77
C LEU A 326 21.84 -1.77 10.58
N GLY A 327 21.95 -2.88 11.31
CA GLY A 327 21.03 -4.01 11.25
C GLY A 327 21.09 -4.78 9.93
N ASP A 328 20.39 -5.91 9.89
CA ASP A 328 20.15 -6.71 8.69
C ASP A 328 19.30 -5.95 7.64
N SER A 329 19.14 -6.54 6.46
CA SER A 329 18.18 -6.05 5.44
C SER A 329 16.80 -5.83 6.04
N LEU A 330 16.04 -4.84 5.52
CA LEU A 330 14.68 -4.62 5.95
C LEU A 330 13.84 -5.88 5.78
N SER A 331 13.03 -6.18 6.78
CA SER A 331 12.08 -7.29 6.81
C SER A 331 10.64 -6.78 6.74
N LYS A 332 9.68 -7.67 6.55
CA LYS A 332 8.26 -7.30 6.59
C LYS A 332 7.85 -6.63 7.90
N TYR A 333 8.54 -6.87 8.99
CA TYR A 333 8.28 -6.26 10.30
C TYR A 333 8.73 -4.79 10.40
N ASP A 334 9.46 -4.30 9.40
CA ASP A 334 9.81 -2.88 9.27
C ASP A 334 8.73 -2.06 8.56
N PHE A 335 7.60 -2.70 8.17
CA PHE A 335 6.48 -2.07 7.50
C PHE A 335 5.17 -2.73 7.99
N VAL A 336 4.68 -2.28 9.12
CA VAL A 336 3.50 -2.83 9.80
C VAL A 336 2.59 -1.68 10.20
N GLU A 337 1.33 -1.71 9.78
CA GLU A 337 0.27 -0.89 10.33
C GLU A 337 -0.28 -1.56 11.60
N ASP A 338 -0.64 -0.81 12.60
CA ASP A 338 -1.16 -1.36 13.86
C ASP A 338 -2.44 -0.67 14.34
N ARG A 339 -2.77 0.48 13.80
CA ARG A 339 -3.88 1.27 14.30
C ARG A 339 -5.23 0.57 14.15
N LEU A 340 -5.50 -0.07 13.02
CA LEU A 340 -6.74 -0.81 12.86
C LEU A 340 -6.85 -1.95 13.87
N SER A 341 -5.79 -2.70 14.09
CA SER A 341 -5.74 -3.77 15.09
C SER A 341 -5.99 -3.25 16.51
N ARG A 342 -5.44 -2.08 16.85
CA ARG A 342 -5.71 -1.40 18.14
C ARG A 342 -7.17 -1.00 18.30
N LEU A 343 -7.79 -0.44 17.26
CA LEU A 343 -9.21 -0.07 17.27
C LEU A 343 -10.10 -1.31 17.40
N VAL A 344 -9.79 -2.39 16.69
CA VAL A 344 -10.51 -3.67 16.78
C VAL A 344 -10.38 -4.27 18.17
N ARG A 345 -9.19 -4.26 18.77
CA ARG A 345 -8.97 -4.71 20.13
C ARG A 345 -9.83 -3.93 21.13
N GLU A 346 -9.78 -2.60 21.07
CA GLU A 346 -10.56 -1.73 21.98
C GLU A 346 -12.06 -1.92 21.81
N ALA A 347 -12.53 -2.04 20.56
CA ALA A 347 -13.94 -2.30 20.29
C ALA A 347 -14.41 -3.67 20.80
N LEU A 348 -13.54 -4.68 20.78
CA LEU A 348 -13.81 -6.00 21.34
C LEU A 348 -13.83 -5.95 22.88
N GLU A 349 -12.85 -5.29 23.51
CA GLU A 349 -12.77 -5.11 24.97
C GLU A 349 -13.98 -4.31 25.52
N LYS A 350 -14.49 -3.36 24.75
CA LYS A 350 -15.69 -2.58 25.07
C LYS A 350 -17.01 -3.25 24.68
N GLU A 351 -16.98 -4.48 24.17
CA GLU A 351 -18.13 -5.23 23.68
C GLU A 351 -18.92 -4.51 22.55
N VAL A 352 -18.30 -3.57 21.84
CA VAL A 352 -18.88 -2.87 20.68
C VAL A 352 -19.02 -3.81 19.50
N ILE A 353 -18.07 -4.75 19.35
CA ILE A 353 -18.08 -5.77 18.29
C ILE A 353 -17.92 -7.17 18.87
N SER A 354 -18.41 -8.17 18.15
CA SER A 354 -18.14 -9.58 18.45
C SER A 354 -16.79 -10.02 17.89
N LEU A 355 -16.26 -11.14 18.41
CA LEU A 355 -15.04 -11.76 17.86
C LEU A 355 -15.18 -12.11 16.38
N GLY A 356 -16.38 -12.54 15.93
CA GLY A 356 -16.65 -12.79 14.51
C GLY A 356 -16.55 -11.52 13.67
N ARG A 357 -17.05 -10.40 14.18
CA ARG A 357 -16.94 -9.11 13.49
C ARG A 357 -15.49 -8.60 13.47
N ALA A 358 -14.75 -8.81 14.54
CA ALA A 358 -13.31 -8.52 14.58
C ALA A 358 -12.54 -9.30 13.49
N ALA A 359 -12.82 -10.60 13.35
CA ALA A 359 -12.24 -11.45 12.30
C ALA A 359 -12.55 -10.94 10.88
N GLU A 360 -13.79 -10.49 10.64
CA GLU A 360 -14.18 -9.91 9.36
C GLU A 360 -13.43 -8.61 9.05
N ILE A 361 -13.32 -7.70 10.04
CA ILE A 361 -12.66 -6.40 9.86
C ILE A 361 -11.17 -6.57 9.59
N LEU A 362 -10.51 -7.47 10.32
CA LEU A 362 -9.07 -7.76 10.13
C LEU A 362 -8.80 -8.73 8.98
N ALA A 363 -9.84 -9.21 8.29
CA ALA A 363 -9.75 -10.22 7.24
C ALA A 363 -9.00 -11.50 7.67
N LEU A 364 -9.15 -11.90 8.94
CA LEU A 364 -8.51 -13.07 9.53
C LEU A 364 -9.46 -14.26 9.60
N PRO A 365 -8.97 -15.50 9.41
CA PRO A 365 -9.71 -16.70 9.78
C PRO A 365 -10.04 -16.70 11.28
N MET A 366 -11.19 -17.27 11.67
CA MET A 366 -11.61 -17.32 13.08
C MET A 366 -10.61 -17.99 14.03
N THR A 367 -9.81 -18.93 13.52
CA THR A 367 -8.73 -19.56 14.29
C THR A 367 -7.64 -18.57 14.63
N GLU A 368 -7.13 -17.85 13.64
CA GLU A 368 -6.11 -16.82 13.80
C GLU A 368 -6.61 -15.64 14.66
N MET A 369 -7.88 -15.25 14.47
CA MET A 369 -8.48 -14.20 15.30
C MET A 369 -8.56 -14.59 16.78
N ARG A 370 -8.86 -15.85 17.11
CA ARG A 370 -8.84 -16.34 18.49
C ARG A 370 -7.44 -16.33 19.10
N GLU A 371 -6.44 -16.75 18.32
CA GLU A 371 -5.04 -16.73 18.74
C GLU A 371 -4.59 -15.28 19.00
N LEU A 372 -4.87 -14.38 18.06
CA LEU A 372 -4.55 -12.95 18.20
C LEU A 372 -5.23 -12.34 19.44
N ALA A 373 -6.54 -12.54 19.61
CA ALA A 373 -7.26 -12.04 20.77
C ALA A 373 -6.71 -12.63 22.09
N GLY A 374 -6.25 -13.88 22.09
CA GLY A 374 -5.60 -14.50 23.24
C GLY A 374 -4.29 -13.81 23.65
N THR A 375 -3.58 -13.19 22.71
CA THR A 375 -2.35 -12.44 23.01
C THR A 375 -2.66 -11.05 23.63
N TRP A 376 -3.87 -10.52 23.48
CA TRP A 376 -4.25 -9.22 24.02
C TRP A 376 -4.62 -9.25 25.51
N VAL A 377 -4.84 -10.43 26.08
CA VAL A 377 -5.30 -10.64 27.47
C VAL A 377 -4.14 -10.61 28.49
N GLN A 378 -2.99 -10.04 28.14
CA GLN A 378 -1.86 -9.93 29.05
C GLN A 378 -1.82 -8.59 29.77
#